data_b6f474b1ea5aab507ad4ff16800c8313
#
_entry.id   b6f474b1ea5aab507ad4ff16800c8313
#
_cell.length_a   1.000
_cell.length_b   1.000
_cell.length_c   1.000
_cell.angle_alpha   90.00
_cell.angle_beta   90.00
_cell.angle_gamma   90.00
#
_symmetry.space_group_name_H-M   'P 1'
#
loop_
_entity.id
_entity.type
_entity.pdbx_description
1 polymer ?
#
loop_
_entity_poly.entity_id
_entity_poly.type
_entity_poly.pdbx_seq_one_letter_code
_entity_poly.pdbx_strand_id
1 'polypeptide(L)'
;MCIRDSIRTCLFNWAYARHVGGTFVFRIEDTDPARNTDASYRQLLDTMRWMGFDWDEGPEVGGPYGPYRQSERSEIYADVLTRLRAAGYLYEAFSTPAEVEARHRAAGRDPKRGYDNFDRTLTDDQRAALRAQGREPVLRMRMPDTDLSWTDLVRGPVTFSAGADPDFVVARSNGEPLYTLVNPVDDALMKITHVLRGEDLLPSTPRQIALYRALIDIGVADRVPEFGHLPYVMGSGNRKLSKRDPEASFEAYRDGGYIPEGLINYLALLGWSIADDHDIFSRDEMVAAFDIVDVNANPARFDPRKCEVINAAHIRLLEPADFGLRLVDQIERILTRAGRPALPAAARAVVEQAAPLVQERIQTLAEGAAMVGFLLADEIEIEEKARAKHLDADGLAVLSASVEALTAAPDWALVTIEDALRVRLLDQLGLKPRLAFGPIRVAVTGSAVSPPLFESLELLGRDATLTRLRAALDGAGGAG
;
A
#
# COMPACT_ATOMS: atom_id res chain seq x y z
N MET A 1 1.87 -5.28 -3.70
CA MET A 1 0.64 -5.40 -2.84
C MET A 1 -0.33 -4.28 -3.18
N CYS A 2 -1.64 -4.44 -2.93
CA CYS A 2 -2.64 -3.39 -3.25
C CYS A 2 -2.92 -2.53 -2.02
N ILE A 3 -2.75 -1.20 -2.15
CA ILE A 3 -2.99 -0.26 -1.03
C ILE A 3 -4.45 -0.23 -0.59
N ARG A 4 -5.39 -0.41 -1.52
CA ARG A 4 -6.83 -0.36 -1.28
C ARG A 4 -7.34 -1.54 -0.46
N ASP A 5 -7.11 -2.77 -0.94
CA ASP A 5 -7.75 -3.97 -0.38
C ASP A 5 -6.92 -4.59 0.73
N SER A 6 -5.59 -4.61 0.57
CA SER A 6 -4.72 -5.31 1.50
C SER A 6 -4.20 -4.39 2.61
N ILE A 7 -3.59 -3.25 2.24
CA ILE A 7 -2.91 -2.39 3.24
C ILE A 7 -3.92 -1.60 4.06
N ARG A 8 -4.94 -0.99 3.43
CA ARG A 8 -6.00 -0.27 4.18
C ARG A 8 -6.76 -1.20 5.12
N THR A 9 -7.13 -2.40 4.65
CA THR A 9 -7.80 -3.38 5.50
C THR A 9 -6.89 -3.82 6.65
N CYS A 10 -5.60 -4.07 6.38
CA CYS A 10 -4.62 -4.36 7.40
C CYS A 10 -4.49 -3.21 8.42
N LEU A 11 -4.39 -1.96 7.95
CA LEU A 11 -4.33 -0.77 8.80
C LEU A 11 -5.51 -0.69 9.78
N PHE A 12 -6.74 -0.92 9.31
CA PHE A 12 -7.93 -0.83 10.16
C PHE A 12 -7.99 -1.97 11.19
N ASN A 13 -7.61 -3.19 10.81
CA ASN A 13 -7.47 -4.31 11.75
C ASN A 13 -6.39 -4.02 12.80
N TRP A 14 -5.23 -3.54 12.35
CA TRP A 14 -4.11 -3.22 13.22
C TRP A 14 -4.47 -2.09 14.20
N ALA A 15 -5.02 -0.98 13.69
CA ALA A 15 -5.42 0.16 14.51
C ALA A 15 -6.48 -0.22 15.54
N TYR A 16 -7.49 -0.99 15.14
CA TYR A 16 -8.52 -1.47 16.06
C TYR A 16 -7.93 -2.38 17.13
N ALA A 17 -7.10 -3.34 16.77
CA ALA A 17 -6.46 -4.21 17.74
C ALA A 17 -5.61 -3.41 18.75
N ARG A 18 -4.84 -2.43 18.29
CA ARG A 18 -4.05 -1.55 19.17
C ARG A 18 -4.93 -0.66 20.05
N HIS A 19 -6.03 -0.11 19.49
CA HIS A 19 -6.97 0.74 20.23
C HIS A 19 -7.60 0.01 21.42
N VAL A 20 -8.09 -1.21 21.18
CA VAL A 20 -8.78 -1.99 22.24
C VAL A 20 -7.82 -2.80 23.14
N GLY A 21 -6.51 -2.68 22.93
CA GLY A 21 -5.51 -3.50 23.65
C GLY A 21 -5.62 -4.99 23.34
N GLY A 22 -6.08 -5.31 22.12
CA GLY A 22 -6.24 -6.69 21.63
C GLY A 22 -4.97 -7.23 20.98
N THR A 23 -5.08 -8.47 20.50
CA THR A 23 -4.02 -9.20 19.80
C THR A 23 -4.21 -9.08 18.28
N PHE A 24 -3.20 -8.59 17.57
CA PHE A 24 -3.19 -8.57 16.11
C PHE A 24 -2.50 -9.83 15.58
N VAL A 25 -3.27 -10.71 14.93
CA VAL A 25 -2.80 -11.97 14.38
C VAL A 25 -2.53 -11.83 12.90
N PHE A 26 -1.33 -12.21 12.46
CA PHE A 26 -0.96 -12.24 11.05
C PHE A 26 -0.88 -13.69 10.55
N ARG A 27 -1.79 -14.07 9.64
CA ARG A 27 -1.87 -15.41 9.04
C ARG A 27 -1.58 -15.35 7.56
N ILE A 28 -0.82 -16.32 7.06
CA ILE A 28 -0.51 -16.49 5.63
C ILE A 28 -1.48 -17.47 5.01
N GLU A 29 -2.28 -17.00 4.07
CA GLU A 29 -3.26 -17.78 3.32
C GLU A 29 -2.62 -18.30 2.02
N ASP A 30 -1.80 -19.33 2.15
CA ASP A 30 -0.94 -19.89 1.09
C ASP A 30 -1.43 -21.28 0.60
N THR A 31 -2.74 -21.46 0.51
CA THR A 31 -3.35 -22.72 0.03
C THR A 31 -3.26 -22.91 -1.49
N ASP A 32 -2.91 -21.86 -2.28
CA ASP A 32 -2.73 -21.95 -3.73
C ASP A 32 -1.23 -22.00 -4.09
N PRO A 33 -0.65 -23.17 -4.39
CA PRO A 33 0.79 -23.31 -4.67
C PRO A 33 1.25 -22.48 -5.87
N ALA A 34 0.36 -22.21 -6.84
CA ALA A 34 0.71 -21.44 -8.04
C ALA A 34 1.00 -19.96 -7.75
N ARG A 35 0.51 -19.43 -6.63
CA ARG A 35 0.67 -18.04 -6.21
C ARG A 35 1.67 -17.85 -5.09
N ASN A 36 2.11 -18.93 -4.46
CA ASN A 36 2.96 -18.91 -3.28
C ASN A 36 4.42 -19.10 -3.68
N THR A 37 5.16 -17.98 -3.69
CA THR A 37 6.60 -17.99 -3.85
C THR A 37 7.26 -17.36 -2.62
N ASP A 38 8.47 -17.81 -2.30
CA ASP A 38 9.27 -17.18 -1.24
C ASP A 38 9.48 -15.68 -1.47
N ALA A 39 9.52 -15.26 -2.73
CA ALA A 39 9.64 -13.84 -3.08
C ALA A 39 8.37 -13.06 -2.69
N SER A 40 7.17 -13.59 -2.97
CA SER A 40 5.91 -12.94 -2.59
C SER A 40 5.71 -12.89 -1.08
N TYR A 41 6.14 -13.93 -0.37
CA TYR A 41 6.13 -13.95 1.09
C TYR A 41 7.05 -12.88 1.70
N ARG A 42 8.32 -12.82 1.25
CA ARG A 42 9.25 -11.77 1.71
C ARG A 42 8.74 -10.37 1.41
N GLN A 43 8.22 -10.14 0.20
CA GLN A 43 7.65 -8.85 -0.18
C GLN A 43 6.49 -8.45 0.74
N LEU A 44 5.66 -9.40 1.17
CA LEU A 44 4.58 -9.15 2.11
C LEU A 44 5.10 -8.68 3.47
N LEU A 45 6.08 -9.41 4.04
CA LEU A 45 6.71 -9.05 5.32
C LEU A 45 7.41 -7.69 5.25
N ASP A 46 8.16 -7.44 4.17
CA ASP A 46 8.85 -6.16 3.95
C ASP A 46 7.86 -4.99 3.86
N THR A 47 6.68 -5.23 3.25
CA THR A 47 5.63 -4.21 3.21
C THR A 47 5.05 -3.93 4.60
N MET A 48 4.76 -4.97 5.38
CA MET A 48 4.24 -4.83 6.75
C MET A 48 5.23 -4.03 7.62
N ARG A 49 6.52 -4.40 7.56
CA ARG A 49 7.59 -3.70 8.29
C ARG A 49 7.76 -2.26 7.83
N TRP A 50 7.73 -2.01 6.53
CA TRP A 50 7.86 -0.66 6.00
C TRP A 50 6.69 0.23 6.43
N MET A 51 5.46 -0.32 6.48
CA MET A 51 4.29 0.38 7.02
C MET A 51 4.33 0.53 8.55
N GLY A 52 5.27 -0.12 9.23
CA GLY A 52 5.35 -0.13 10.69
C GLY A 52 4.23 -0.91 11.36
N PHE A 53 3.62 -1.88 10.66
CA PHE A 53 2.67 -2.81 11.25
C PHE A 53 3.42 -3.94 11.92
N ASP A 54 3.38 -3.97 13.23
CA ASP A 54 3.80 -5.08 14.07
C ASP A 54 2.64 -6.05 14.30
N TRP A 55 2.95 -7.30 14.59
CA TRP A 55 1.96 -8.32 14.91
C TRP A 55 2.38 -9.11 16.15
N ASP A 56 1.38 -9.52 16.93
CA ASP A 56 1.60 -10.20 18.21
C ASP A 56 1.73 -11.71 18.03
N GLU A 57 1.02 -12.25 17.04
CA GLU A 57 1.05 -13.65 16.65
C GLU A 57 1.16 -13.79 15.13
N GLY A 58 1.91 -14.76 14.66
CA GLY A 58 2.07 -14.98 13.23
C GLY A 58 3.42 -15.56 12.83
N PRO A 59 3.74 -15.49 11.52
CA PRO A 59 5.06 -15.89 11.04
C PRO A 59 6.17 -15.09 11.73
N GLU A 60 7.30 -15.74 12.00
CA GLU A 60 8.50 -15.23 12.66
C GLU A 60 8.37 -14.99 14.17
N VAL A 61 7.25 -14.46 14.65
CA VAL A 61 7.03 -14.23 16.09
C VAL A 61 6.43 -15.45 16.80
N GLY A 62 5.77 -16.34 16.04
CA GLY A 62 5.07 -17.51 16.61
C GLY A 62 3.79 -17.13 17.33
N GLY A 63 3.41 -17.93 18.31
CA GLY A 63 2.23 -17.75 19.15
C GLY A 63 1.60 -19.09 19.55
N PRO A 64 0.54 -19.07 20.39
CA PRO A 64 -0.03 -20.29 20.98
C PRO A 64 -0.89 -21.11 20.01
N TYR A 65 -1.29 -20.54 18.86
CA TYR A 65 -2.26 -21.15 17.93
C TYR A 65 -1.66 -21.55 16.57
N GLY A 66 -0.31 -21.58 16.48
CA GLY A 66 0.38 -21.96 15.25
C GLY A 66 0.08 -23.39 14.76
N PRO A 67 0.52 -23.71 13.54
CA PRO A 67 1.26 -22.87 12.61
C PRO A 67 0.38 -21.76 12.01
N TYR A 68 1.02 -20.64 11.59
CA TYR A 68 0.33 -19.47 11.03
C TYR A 68 0.38 -19.41 9.50
N ARG A 69 0.74 -20.51 8.86
CA ARG A 69 0.66 -20.72 7.42
C ARG A 69 -0.39 -21.79 7.13
N GLN A 70 -1.35 -21.50 6.27
CA GLN A 70 -2.44 -22.44 5.99
C GLN A 70 -1.96 -23.73 5.32
N SER A 71 -0.91 -23.65 4.49
CA SER A 71 -0.27 -24.82 3.87
C SER A 71 0.28 -25.85 4.89
N GLU A 72 0.53 -25.44 6.12
CA GLU A 72 1.06 -26.29 7.20
C GLU A 72 -0.05 -26.88 8.10
N ARG A 73 -1.33 -26.63 7.78
CA ARG A 73 -2.48 -26.97 8.65
C ARG A 73 -3.42 -28.04 8.06
N SER A 74 -2.99 -28.74 7.03
CA SER A 74 -3.82 -29.71 6.29
C SER A 74 -4.45 -30.80 7.18
N GLU A 75 -3.71 -31.31 8.15
CA GLU A 75 -4.22 -32.33 9.10
C GLU A 75 -5.33 -31.79 10.01
N ILE A 76 -5.22 -30.52 10.42
CA ILE A 76 -6.25 -29.84 11.21
C ILE A 76 -7.54 -29.73 10.39
N TYR A 77 -7.46 -29.35 9.14
CA TYR A 77 -8.64 -29.26 8.27
C TYR A 77 -9.28 -30.61 8.00
N ALA A 78 -8.48 -31.68 7.84
CA ALA A 78 -8.96 -33.03 7.64
C ALA A 78 -9.71 -33.55 8.89
N ASP A 79 -9.23 -33.29 10.11
CA ASP A 79 -9.92 -33.61 11.36
C ASP A 79 -11.27 -32.89 11.45
N VAL A 80 -11.27 -31.56 11.22
CA VAL A 80 -12.51 -30.78 11.29
C VAL A 80 -13.54 -31.25 10.25
N LEU A 81 -13.11 -31.51 9.00
CA LEU A 81 -14.00 -32.11 7.98
C LEU A 81 -14.62 -33.40 8.43
N THR A 82 -13.83 -34.30 9.06
CA THR A 82 -14.29 -35.56 9.57
C THR A 82 -15.34 -35.40 10.68
N ARG A 83 -15.10 -34.49 11.62
CA ARG A 83 -16.04 -34.19 12.73
C ARG A 83 -17.33 -33.54 12.21
N LEU A 84 -17.24 -32.55 11.29
CA LEU A 84 -18.42 -31.93 10.66
C LEU A 84 -19.26 -32.95 9.89
N ARG A 85 -18.62 -33.93 9.21
CA ARG A 85 -19.31 -34.98 8.49
C ARG A 85 -20.00 -35.94 9.47
N ALA A 86 -19.32 -36.35 10.52
CA ALA A 86 -19.91 -37.25 11.56
C ALA A 86 -21.11 -36.61 12.27
N ALA A 87 -21.09 -35.28 12.47
CA ALA A 87 -22.19 -34.52 13.04
C ALA A 87 -23.34 -34.23 12.04
N GLY A 88 -23.21 -34.63 10.76
CA GLY A 88 -24.25 -34.46 9.74
C GLY A 88 -24.32 -33.08 9.07
N TYR A 89 -23.36 -32.19 9.35
CA TYR A 89 -23.29 -30.88 8.71
C TYR A 89 -22.81 -30.94 7.26
N LEU A 90 -22.04 -31.96 6.90
CA LEU A 90 -21.54 -32.16 5.54
C LEU A 90 -22.18 -33.36 4.88
N TYR A 91 -22.33 -33.26 3.56
CA TYR A 91 -22.77 -34.37 2.73
C TYR A 91 -22.02 -34.40 1.39
N GLU A 92 -22.04 -35.56 0.76
CA GLU A 92 -21.44 -35.80 -0.53
C GLU A 92 -22.38 -35.35 -1.66
N ALA A 93 -21.87 -34.50 -2.55
CA ALA A 93 -22.61 -34.01 -3.70
C ALA A 93 -21.92 -34.44 -4.99
N PHE A 94 -22.68 -35.06 -5.88
CA PHE A 94 -22.20 -35.65 -7.14
C PHE A 94 -22.63 -34.84 -8.38
N SER A 95 -23.60 -33.92 -8.22
CA SER A 95 -24.13 -33.13 -9.33
C SER A 95 -23.05 -32.27 -10.01
N THR A 96 -22.92 -32.41 -11.31
CA THR A 96 -22.10 -31.54 -12.14
C THR A 96 -22.81 -30.21 -12.42
N PRO A 97 -22.07 -29.12 -12.76
CA PRO A 97 -22.68 -27.85 -13.15
C PRO A 97 -23.72 -28.01 -14.28
N ALA A 98 -23.42 -28.83 -15.28
CA ALA A 98 -24.33 -29.08 -16.42
C ALA A 98 -25.64 -29.75 -15.97
N GLU A 99 -25.61 -30.70 -15.04
CA GLU A 99 -26.82 -31.34 -14.49
C GLU A 99 -27.66 -30.35 -13.67
N VAL A 100 -27.02 -29.46 -12.88
CA VAL A 100 -27.70 -28.41 -12.14
C VAL A 100 -28.40 -27.43 -13.09
N GLU A 101 -27.68 -26.97 -14.13
CA GLU A 101 -28.29 -26.09 -15.16
C GLU A 101 -29.45 -26.76 -15.87
N ALA A 102 -29.34 -28.05 -16.22
CA ALA A 102 -30.41 -28.79 -16.87
C ALA A 102 -31.67 -28.87 -15.99
N ARG A 103 -31.51 -29.14 -14.69
CA ARG A 103 -32.63 -29.15 -13.72
C ARG A 103 -33.26 -27.79 -13.57
N HIS A 104 -32.49 -26.71 -13.54
CA HIS A 104 -33.03 -25.36 -13.52
C HIS A 104 -33.84 -25.04 -14.78
N ARG A 105 -33.31 -25.37 -15.99
CA ARG A 105 -34.04 -25.20 -17.24
C ARG A 105 -35.35 -25.99 -17.26
N ALA A 106 -35.31 -27.25 -16.84
CA ALA A 106 -36.48 -28.10 -16.78
C ALA A 106 -37.59 -27.57 -15.83
N ALA A 107 -37.15 -26.86 -14.76
CA ALA A 107 -38.05 -26.23 -13.80
C ALA A 107 -38.43 -24.78 -14.16
N GLY A 108 -38.08 -24.28 -15.36
CA GLY A 108 -38.35 -22.90 -15.77
C GLY A 108 -37.60 -21.83 -14.97
N ARG A 109 -36.49 -22.16 -14.35
CA ARG A 109 -35.66 -21.28 -13.53
C ARG A 109 -34.42 -20.85 -14.30
N ASP A 110 -33.79 -19.74 -13.86
CA ASP A 110 -32.50 -19.28 -14.42
C ASP A 110 -31.42 -20.38 -14.26
N PRO A 111 -30.82 -20.89 -15.35
CA PRO A 111 -29.76 -21.87 -15.30
C PRO A 111 -28.54 -21.46 -14.47
N LYS A 112 -28.29 -20.15 -14.35
CA LYS A 112 -27.15 -19.58 -13.60
C LYS A 112 -27.43 -19.38 -12.12
N ARG A 113 -28.55 -19.82 -11.61
CA ARG A 113 -28.95 -19.64 -10.19
C ARG A 113 -27.99 -20.30 -9.17
N GLY A 114 -27.08 -21.16 -9.64
CA GLY A 114 -26.15 -21.90 -8.79
C GLY A 114 -26.73 -23.24 -8.36
N TYR A 115 -26.12 -23.86 -7.36
CA TYR A 115 -26.49 -25.19 -6.91
C TYR A 115 -27.92 -25.24 -6.36
N ASP A 116 -28.64 -26.33 -6.65
CA ASP A 116 -30.07 -26.50 -6.33
C ASP A 116 -30.35 -27.36 -5.12
N ASN A 117 -29.32 -27.70 -4.33
CA ASN A 117 -29.38 -28.58 -3.16
C ASN A 117 -29.91 -30.02 -3.43
N PHE A 118 -29.93 -30.47 -4.68
CA PHE A 118 -30.48 -31.73 -5.11
C PHE A 118 -29.87 -32.95 -4.35
N ASP A 119 -28.53 -32.96 -4.26
CA ASP A 119 -27.82 -34.09 -3.65
C ASP A 119 -28.01 -34.17 -2.11
N ARG A 120 -28.59 -33.13 -1.49
CA ARG A 120 -28.87 -33.09 -0.04
C ARG A 120 -29.76 -34.23 0.42
N THR A 121 -30.65 -34.69 -0.46
CA THR A 121 -31.66 -35.69 -0.20
C THR A 121 -31.34 -37.10 -0.74
N LEU A 122 -30.18 -37.28 -1.37
CA LEU A 122 -29.76 -38.60 -1.85
C LEU A 122 -29.67 -39.59 -0.72
N THR A 123 -30.20 -40.79 -0.95
CA THR A 123 -30.05 -41.93 -0.06
C THR A 123 -28.64 -42.54 -0.18
N ASP A 124 -28.23 -43.35 0.79
CA ASP A 124 -26.93 -44.03 0.74
C ASP A 124 -26.81 -44.97 -0.45
N ASP A 125 -27.90 -45.68 -0.82
CA ASP A 125 -27.93 -46.50 -2.04
C ASP A 125 -27.72 -45.69 -3.32
N GLN A 126 -28.35 -44.51 -3.41
CA GLN A 126 -28.14 -43.60 -4.55
C GLN A 126 -26.71 -43.10 -4.62
N ARG A 127 -26.11 -42.73 -3.47
CA ARG A 127 -24.69 -42.35 -3.40
C ARG A 127 -23.76 -43.48 -3.81
N ALA A 128 -24.05 -44.72 -3.34
CA ALA A 128 -23.29 -45.90 -3.71
C ALA A 128 -23.39 -46.20 -5.21
N ALA A 129 -24.57 -46.05 -5.81
CA ALA A 129 -24.77 -46.20 -7.26
C ALA A 129 -23.99 -45.18 -8.09
N LEU A 130 -23.96 -43.93 -7.63
CA LEU A 130 -23.18 -42.87 -8.30
C LEU A 130 -21.68 -43.14 -8.22
N ARG A 131 -21.17 -43.61 -7.08
CA ARG A 131 -19.76 -44.04 -6.95
C ARG A 131 -19.43 -45.24 -7.84
N ALA A 132 -20.33 -46.20 -7.95
CA ALA A 132 -20.15 -47.37 -8.85
C ALA A 132 -20.06 -46.93 -10.35
N GLN A 133 -20.60 -45.77 -10.69
CA GLN A 133 -20.46 -45.13 -12.02
C GLN A 133 -19.12 -44.37 -12.17
N GLY A 134 -18.23 -44.42 -11.18
CA GLY A 134 -16.93 -43.68 -11.19
C GLY A 134 -17.05 -42.20 -10.86
N ARG A 135 -18.17 -41.74 -10.31
CA ARG A 135 -18.35 -40.33 -9.94
C ARG A 135 -17.71 -40.06 -8.57
N GLU A 136 -16.92 -39.01 -8.51
CA GLU A 136 -16.28 -38.55 -7.28
C GLU A 136 -17.06 -37.37 -6.70
N PRO A 137 -17.46 -37.43 -5.41
CA PRO A 137 -18.23 -36.35 -4.80
C PRO A 137 -17.35 -35.26 -4.29
N VAL A 138 -17.88 -34.03 -4.27
CA VAL A 138 -17.38 -32.92 -3.45
C VAL A 138 -18.12 -32.92 -2.10
N LEU A 139 -17.52 -32.34 -1.06
CA LEU A 139 -18.21 -32.14 0.22
C LEU A 139 -18.89 -30.78 0.24
N ARG A 140 -20.20 -30.77 0.57
CA ARG A 140 -20.98 -29.55 0.76
C ARG A 140 -21.45 -29.41 2.20
N MET A 141 -21.40 -28.15 2.66
CA MET A 141 -21.99 -27.71 3.92
C MET A 141 -23.50 -27.52 3.75
N ARG A 142 -24.29 -28.04 4.68
CA ARG A 142 -25.73 -27.77 4.74
C ARG A 142 -25.99 -26.37 5.27
N MET A 143 -26.62 -25.54 4.45
CA MET A 143 -27.11 -24.22 4.90
C MET A 143 -28.39 -24.44 5.74
N PRO A 144 -28.62 -23.62 6.79
CA PRO A 144 -29.86 -23.67 7.54
C PRO A 144 -31.06 -23.21 6.70
N ASP A 145 -32.23 -23.80 6.98
CA ASP A 145 -33.48 -23.46 6.31
C ASP A 145 -34.21 -22.28 7.02
N THR A 146 -33.46 -21.42 7.69
CA THR A 146 -33.92 -20.21 8.40
C THR A 146 -33.11 -18.98 7.98
N ASP A 147 -33.68 -17.80 8.18
CA ASP A 147 -32.97 -16.56 7.93
C ASP A 147 -31.71 -16.46 8.77
N LEU A 148 -30.67 -15.89 8.17
CA LEU A 148 -29.40 -15.58 8.84
C LEU A 148 -29.27 -14.08 9.00
N SER A 149 -29.24 -13.62 10.24
CA SER A 149 -29.12 -12.21 10.59
C SER A 149 -27.93 -11.99 11.52
N TRP A 150 -27.27 -10.86 11.34
CA TRP A 150 -26.25 -10.35 12.28
C TRP A 150 -26.24 -8.83 12.24
N THR A 151 -25.58 -8.23 13.20
CA THR A 151 -25.25 -6.79 13.17
C THR A 151 -23.80 -6.64 12.69
N ASP A 152 -23.62 -6.03 11.53
CA ASP A 152 -22.30 -5.73 11.01
C ASP A 152 -21.79 -4.41 11.63
N LEU A 153 -20.54 -4.40 12.07
CA LEU A 153 -19.97 -3.24 12.80
C LEU A 153 -19.92 -1.96 11.95
N VAL A 154 -19.91 -2.08 10.61
CA VAL A 154 -19.87 -0.94 9.68
C VAL A 154 -21.21 -0.75 8.98
N ARG A 155 -21.87 -1.85 8.58
CA ARG A 155 -23.09 -1.82 7.76
C ARG A 155 -24.38 -1.83 8.57
N GLY A 156 -24.30 -2.07 9.89
CA GLY A 156 -25.48 -2.23 10.73
C GLY A 156 -26.20 -3.58 10.52
N PRO A 157 -27.53 -3.64 10.73
CA PRO A 157 -28.27 -4.89 10.62
C PRO A 157 -28.29 -5.44 9.19
N VAL A 158 -27.91 -6.73 9.04
CA VAL A 158 -27.90 -7.46 7.75
C VAL A 158 -28.69 -8.75 7.92
N THR A 159 -29.55 -9.06 6.94
CA THR A 159 -30.36 -10.29 6.92
C THR A 159 -30.32 -10.92 5.54
N PHE A 160 -30.05 -12.22 5.51
CA PHE A 160 -30.20 -13.08 4.33
C PHE A 160 -31.33 -14.06 4.56
N SER A 161 -32.31 -14.05 3.64
CA SER A 161 -33.48 -14.92 3.75
C SER A 161 -33.10 -16.39 3.58
N ALA A 162 -33.85 -17.27 4.21
CA ALA A 162 -33.72 -18.70 4.03
C ALA A 162 -33.72 -19.11 2.55
N GLY A 163 -32.79 -19.96 2.15
CA GLY A 163 -32.64 -20.42 0.76
C GLY A 163 -32.07 -19.41 -0.23
N ALA A 164 -31.68 -18.20 0.21
CA ALA A 164 -30.97 -17.23 -0.65
C ALA A 164 -29.59 -17.77 -1.06
N ASP A 165 -28.88 -18.42 -0.15
CA ASP A 165 -27.61 -19.09 -0.40
C ASP A 165 -27.80 -20.61 -0.45
N PRO A 166 -27.40 -21.29 -1.53
CA PRO A 166 -27.40 -22.75 -1.58
C PRO A 166 -26.27 -23.35 -0.74
N ASP A 167 -26.37 -24.67 -0.48
CA ASP A 167 -25.31 -25.44 0.14
C ASP A 167 -23.99 -25.28 -0.64
N PHE A 168 -22.92 -24.92 0.04
CA PHE A 168 -21.66 -24.54 -0.59
C PHE A 168 -20.59 -25.62 -0.44
N VAL A 169 -19.67 -25.68 -1.39
CA VAL A 169 -18.56 -26.64 -1.36
C VAL A 169 -17.54 -26.22 -0.31
N VAL A 170 -17.13 -27.15 0.54
CA VAL A 170 -16.09 -26.97 1.56
C VAL A 170 -14.83 -27.77 1.28
N ALA A 171 -14.95 -28.88 0.51
CA ALA A 171 -13.79 -29.64 0.05
C ALA A 171 -14.05 -30.22 -1.35
N ARG A 172 -12.97 -30.33 -2.15
CA ARG A 172 -12.96 -30.94 -3.46
C ARG A 172 -13.08 -32.46 -3.38
N SER A 173 -13.26 -33.14 -4.51
CA SER A 173 -13.32 -34.59 -4.58
C SER A 173 -12.04 -35.31 -4.13
N ASN A 174 -10.90 -34.66 -4.29
CA ASN A 174 -9.61 -35.15 -3.80
C ASN A 174 -9.41 -34.96 -2.28
N GLY A 175 -10.41 -34.40 -1.55
CA GLY A 175 -10.35 -34.12 -0.13
C GLY A 175 -9.71 -32.76 0.22
N GLU A 176 -9.20 -32.01 -0.77
CA GLU A 176 -8.58 -30.71 -0.54
C GLU A 176 -9.63 -29.68 -0.05
N PRO A 177 -9.43 -29.05 1.14
CA PRO A 177 -10.35 -28.06 1.66
C PRO A 177 -10.29 -26.75 0.85
N LEU A 178 -11.43 -26.07 0.78
CA LEU A 178 -11.53 -24.77 0.10
C LEU A 178 -11.45 -23.61 1.10
N TYR A 179 -11.13 -22.43 0.61
CA TYR A 179 -11.12 -21.16 1.35
C TYR A 179 -12.36 -20.98 2.24
N THR A 180 -13.54 -21.39 1.77
CA THR A 180 -14.81 -21.30 2.49
C THR A 180 -14.84 -22.09 3.81
N LEU A 181 -13.99 -23.10 3.97
CA LEU A 181 -13.80 -23.85 5.20
C LEU A 181 -12.59 -23.33 5.98
N VAL A 182 -11.46 -23.17 5.29
CA VAL A 182 -10.14 -22.98 5.91
C VAL A 182 -10.11 -21.73 6.78
N ASN A 183 -10.59 -20.61 6.27
CA ASN A 183 -10.55 -19.35 7.02
C ASN A 183 -11.39 -19.37 8.31
N PRO A 184 -12.69 -19.78 8.30
CA PRO A 184 -13.47 -19.87 9.54
C PRO A 184 -12.91 -20.88 10.55
N VAL A 185 -12.31 -21.99 10.10
CA VAL A 185 -11.65 -22.96 10.98
C VAL A 185 -10.43 -22.35 11.65
N ASP A 186 -9.60 -21.64 10.89
CA ASP A 186 -8.43 -20.95 11.45
C ASP A 186 -8.82 -19.83 12.40
N ASP A 187 -9.79 -19.01 12.02
CA ASP A 187 -10.31 -17.95 12.87
C ASP A 187 -10.84 -18.51 14.20
N ALA A 188 -11.58 -19.61 14.16
CA ALA A 188 -12.09 -20.29 15.35
C ALA A 188 -10.97 -20.81 16.27
N LEU A 189 -9.98 -21.50 15.69
CA LEU A 189 -8.87 -22.10 16.42
C LEU A 189 -7.86 -21.06 16.92
N MET A 190 -7.68 -19.96 16.18
CA MET A 190 -6.83 -18.81 16.57
C MET A 190 -7.59 -17.80 17.45
N LYS A 191 -8.83 -18.12 17.85
CA LYS A 191 -9.67 -17.30 18.74
C LYS A 191 -9.91 -15.88 18.23
N ILE A 192 -10.04 -15.73 16.92
CA ILE A 192 -10.36 -14.44 16.29
C ILE A 192 -11.74 -13.99 16.74
N THR A 193 -11.82 -12.77 17.26
CA THR A 193 -13.05 -12.16 17.79
C THR A 193 -13.72 -11.23 16.79
N HIS A 194 -12.94 -10.61 15.90
CA HIS A 194 -13.40 -9.63 14.91
C HIS A 194 -12.85 -9.96 13.52
N VAL A 195 -13.74 -10.00 12.53
CA VAL A 195 -13.41 -10.20 11.12
C VAL A 195 -13.71 -8.93 10.35
N LEU A 196 -12.70 -8.06 10.22
CA LEU A 196 -12.79 -6.77 9.53
C LEU A 196 -12.19 -6.92 8.13
N ARG A 197 -13.02 -6.77 7.08
CA ARG A 197 -12.61 -7.06 5.69
C ARG A 197 -13.35 -6.22 4.66
N GLY A 198 -12.99 -6.33 3.40
CA GLY A 198 -13.69 -5.62 2.31
C GLY A 198 -15.13 -6.12 2.13
N GLU A 199 -16.03 -5.22 1.76
CA GLU A 199 -17.46 -5.50 1.57
C GLU A 199 -17.75 -6.45 0.39
N ASP A 200 -16.80 -6.73 -0.48
CA ASP A 200 -16.90 -7.76 -1.50
C ASP A 200 -17.03 -9.18 -0.91
N LEU A 201 -16.66 -9.36 0.35
CA LEU A 201 -16.84 -10.60 1.09
C LEU A 201 -18.13 -10.66 1.92
N LEU A 202 -18.92 -9.58 1.97
CA LEU A 202 -20.22 -9.55 2.65
C LEU A 202 -21.17 -10.70 2.22
N PRO A 203 -21.30 -11.03 0.91
CA PRO A 203 -22.14 -12.17 0.49
C PRO A 203 -21.66 -13.53 0.97
N SER A 204 -20.42 -13.65 1.45
CA SER A 204 -19.89 -14.90 2.00
C SER A 204 -20.19 -15.09 3.49
N THR A 205 -20.58 -14.02 4.18
CA THR A 205 -20.77 -14.01 5.64
C THR A 205 -21.86 -14.96 6.12
N PRO A 206 -23.03 -15.12 5.45
CA PRO A 206 -24.04 -16.08 5.87
C PRO A 206 -23.50 -17.52 5.91
N ARG A 207 -22.69 -17.89 4.91
CA ARG A 207 -22.06 -19.21 4.83
C ARG A 207 -21.08 -19.43 5.97
N GLN A 208 -20.31 -18.41 6.30
CA GLN A 208 -19.36 -18.47 7.42
C GLN A 208 -20.09 -18.55 8.76
N ILE A 209 -21.15 -17.78 8.98
CA ILE A 209 -21.97 -17.86 10.20
C ILE A 209 -22.57 -19.26 10.36
N ALA A 210 -23.08 -19.86 9.28
CA ALA A 210 -23.58 -21.23 9.31
C ALA A 210 -22.48 -22.23 9.70
N LEU A 211 -21.29 -22.06 9.13
CA LEU A 211 -20.13 -22.90 9.47
C LEU A 211 -19.66 -22.67 10.91
N TYR A 212 -19.56 -21.44 11.41
CA TYR A 212 -19.20 -21.18 12.82
C TYR A 212 -20.17 -21.83 13.80
N ARG A 213 -21.49 -21.80 13.52
CA ARG A 213 -22.49 -22.50 14.36
C ARG A 213 -22.23 -23.99 14.39
N ALA A 214 -21.90 -24.61 13.25
CA ALA A 214 -21.53 -26.00 13.19
C ALA A 214 -20.19 -26.28 13.91
N LEU A 215 -19.20 -25.39 13.80
CA LEU A 215 -17.93 -25.50 14.53
C LEU A 215 -18.12 -25.39 16.05
N ILE A 216 -19.06 -24.56 16.51
CA ILE A 216 -19.44 -24.47 17.94
C ILE A 216 -20.06 -25.80 18.40
N ASP A 217 -20.99 -26.33 17.63
CA ASP A 217 -21.69 -27.61 17.99
C ASP A 217 -20.71 -28.78 18.11
N ILE A 218 -19.69 -28.85 17.26
CA ILE A 218 -18.65 -29.87 17.35
C ILE A 218 -17.49 -29.51 18.30
N GLY A 219 -17.58 -28.40 19.04
CA GLY A 219 -16.58 -27.95 20.02
C GLY A 219 -15.24 -27.53 19.45
N VAL A 220 -15.22 -26.94 18.22
CA VAL A 220 -14.04 -26.37 17.58
C VAL A 220 -14.00 -24.83 17.78
N ALA A 221 -15.15 -24.17 17.73
CA ALA A 221 -15.30 -22.74 18.01
C ALA A 221 -16.03 -22.54 19.35
N ASP A 222 -15.77 -21.37 19.98
CA ASP A 222 -16.46 -20.94 21.19
C ASP A 222 -17.59 -19.93 20.86
N ARG A 223 -17.45 -19.22 19.76
CA ARG A 223 -18.36 -18.15 19.34
C ARG A 223 -18.34 -17.95 17.83
N VAL A 224 -19.33 -17.23 17.32
CA VAL A 224 -19.28 -16.59 16.02
C VAL A 224 -18.56 -15.25 16.20
N PRO A 225 -17.54 -14.90 15.41
CA PRO A 225 -16.90 -13.59 15.50
C PRO A 225 -17.83 -12.47 15.08
N GLU A 226 -17.52 -11.24 15.48
CA GLU A 226 -18.15 -10.04 14.98
C GLU A 226 -17.59 -9.69 13.59
N PHE A 227 -18.46 -9.22 12.70
CA PHE A 227 -18.08 -8.88 11.33
C PHE A 227 -18.16 -7.36 11.10
N GLY A 228 -17.18 -6.81 10.41
CA GLY A 228 -17.19 -5.45 9.92
C GLY A 228 -16.76 -5.41 8.45
N HIS A 229 -17.65 -4.93 7.57
CA HIS A 229 -17.40 -4.89 6.13
C HIS A 229 -17.08 -3.47 5.67
N LEU A 230 -15.79 -3.25 5.39
CA LEU A 230 -15.24 -1.98 4.95
C LEU A 230 -15.72 -1.63 3.54
N PRO A 231 -16.15 -0.38 3.29
CA PRO A 231 -16.66 0.04 2.00
C PRO A 231 -15.58 0.03 0.91
N TYR A 232 -16.04 -0.03 -0.34
CA TYR A 232 -15.14 0.07 -1.49
C TYR A 232 -14.37 1.39 -1.50
N VAL A 233 -13.17 1.33 -2.07
CA VAL A 233 -12.43 2.51 -2.50
C VAL A 233 -12.61 2.66 -4.00
N MET A 234 -13.17 3.80 -4.42
CA MET A 234 -13.41 4.15 -5.81
C MET A 234 -12.21 4.89 -6.38
N GLY A 235 -11.82 4.57 -7.59
CA GLY A 235 -10.81 5.30 -8.35
C GLY A 235 -11.41 6.46 -9.14
N SER A 236 -10.73 6.86 -10.20
CA SER A 236 -11.20 7.88 -11.14
C SER A 236 -12.53 7.47 -11.78
N GLY A 237 -13.48 8.40 -11.88
CA GLY A 237 -14.86 8.14 -12.26
C GLY A 237 -15.63 7.39 -11.16
N ASN A 238 -16.67 6.64 -11.52
CA ASN A 238 -17.48 5.83 -10.60
C ASN A 238 -17.10 4.33 -10.66
N ARG A 239 -15.84 4.04 -10.85
CA ARG A 239 -15.32 2.70 -10.99
C ARG A 239 -14.55 2.31 -9.70
N LYS A 240 -14.76 1.07 -9.22
CA LYS A 240 -13.93 0.50 -8.15
C LYS A 240 -12.44 0.57 -8.57
N LEU A 241 -11.56 1.08 -7.71
CA LEU A 241 -10.12 1.10 -7.96
C LEU A 241 -9.63 -0.33 -8.18
N SER A 242 -9.02 -0.60 -9.33
CA SER A 242 -8.59 -1.95 -9.74
C SER A 242 -7.17 -2.24 -9.21
N LYS A 243 -6.86 -3.51 -8.91
CA LYS A 243 -5.49 -3.94 -8.60
C LYS A 243 -4.50 -3.69 -9.75
N ARG A 244 -5.01 -3.43 -10.97
CA ARG A 244 -4.20 -3.14 -12.17
C ARG A 244 -3.97 -1.63 -12.37
N ASP A 245 -4.67 -0.80 -11.62
CA ASP A 245 -4.48 0.64 -11.70
C ASP A 245 -3.15 1.01 -11.03
N PRO A 246 -2.31 1.85 -11.64
CA PRO A 246 -1.03 2.26 -11.06
C PRO A 246 -1.19 2.84 -9.65
N GLU A 247 -2.27 3.58 -9.42
CA GLU A 247 -2.65 4.19 -8.14
C GLU A 247 -2.98 3.15 -7.05
N ALA A 248 -3.11 1.86 -7.40
CA ALA A 248 -3.36 0.79 -6.45
C ALA A 248 -2.09 0.05 -6.00
N SER A 249 -0.95 0.26 -6.67
CA SER A 249 0.32 -0.41 -6.35
C SER A 249 1.00 0.25 -5.15
N PHE A 250 1.23 -0.53 -4.10
CA PHE A 250 2.03 -0.10 -2.96
C PHE A 250 3.47 0.27 -3.37
N GLU A 251 4.04 -0.53 -4.23
CA GLU A 251 5.42 -0.34 -4.70
C GLU A 251 5.57 1.02 -5.40
N ALA A 252 4.55 1.47 -6.14
CA ALA A 252 4.57 2.76 -6.81
C ALA A 252 4.67 3.94 -5.82
N TYR A 253 3.99 3.84 -4.66
CA TYR A 253 4.07 4.88 -3.62
C TYR A 253 5.43 4.88 -2.92
N ARG A 254 5.88 3.70 -2.47
CA ARG A 254 7.20 3.57 -1.84
C ARG A 254 8.32 4.06 -2.75
N ASP A 255 8.26 3.70 -4.03
CA ASP A 255 9.26 4.06 -5.02
C ASP A 255 9.15 5.53 -5.45
N GLY A 256 7.93 6.06 -5.46
CA GLY A 256 7.64 7.48 -5.64
C GLY A 256 8.09 8.36 -4.46
N GLY A 257 8.59 7.75 -3.37
CA GLY A 257 9.13 8.48 -2.23
C GLY A 257 8.05 8.98 -1.26
N TYR A 258 6.89 8.32 -1.21
CA TYR A 258 5.96 8.52 -0.11
C TYR A 258 6.54 7.90 1.16
N ILE A 259 6.22 8.46 2.31
CA ILE A 259 6.64 7.96 3.61
C ILE A 259 5.50 7.19 4.30
N PRO A 260 5.83 6.23 5.19
CA PRO A 260 4.81 5.42 5.87
C PRO A 260 3.75 6.25 6.59
N GLU A 261 4.18 7.28 7.30
CA GLU A 261 3.31 8.17 8.08
C GLU A 261 2.26 8.86 7.21
N GLY A 262 2.67 9.43 6.06
CA GLY A 262 1.76 10.08 5.11
C GLY A 262 0.80 9.09 4.48
N LEU A 263 1.28 7.89 4.13
CA LEU A 263 0.45 6.87 3.50
C LEU A 263 -0.56 6.27 4.49
N ILE A 264 -0.17 6.00 5.74
CA ILE A 264 -1.06 5.54 6.82
C ILE A 264 -2.17 6.56 7.06
N ASN A 265 -1.82 7.82 7.26
CA ASN A 265 -2.80 8.89 7.51
C ASN A 265 -3.79 9.00 6.34
N TYR A 266 -3.31 9.03 5.10
CA TYR A 266 -4.18 9.11 3.93
C TYR A 266 -5.11 7.89 3.79
N LEU A 267 -4.60 6.68 4.00
CA LEU A 267 -5.40 5.45 3.91
C LEU A 267 -6.47 5.37 5.01
N ALA A 268 -6.21 5.92 6.20
CA ALA A 268 -7.20 6.04 7.26
C ALA A 268 -8.36 6.94 6.83
N LEU A 269 -8.08 8.08 6.22
CA LEU A 269 -9.08 9.01 5.70
C LEU A 269 -9.96 8.42 4.58
N LEU A 270 -9.61 7.27 4.02
CA LEU A 270 -10.47 6.55 3.08
C LEU A 270 -11.57 5.77 3.82
N GLY A 271 -12.41 6.47 4.54
CA GLY A 271 -13.58 5.96 5.23
C GLY A 271 -13.61 6.19 6.74
N TRP A 272 -12.60 6.84 7.31
CA TRP A 272 -12.56 7.22 8.71
C TRP A 272 -11.82 8.56 8.88
N SER A 273 -12.10 9.29 9.95
CA SER A 273 -11.39 10.53 10.34
C SER A 273 -11.51 10.74 11.84
N ILE A 274 -10.55 11.42 12.44
CA ILE A 274 -10.61 11.80 13.86
C ILE A 274 -11.71 12.86 14.06
N ALA A 275 -11.72 13.90 13.19
CA ALA A 275 -12.70 14.98 13.17
C ALA A 275 -12.73 15.62 11.77
N ASP A 276 -13.75 16.42 11.49
CA ASP A 276 -13.99 17.02 10.16
C ASP A 276 -12.87 17.95 9.70
N ASP A 277 -12.15 18.59 10.62
CA ASP A 277 -11.07 19.55 10.37
C ASP A 277 -9.67 19.01 10.74
N HIS A 278 -9.54 17.72 11.05
CA HIS A 278 -8.31 17.10 11.51
C HIS A 278 -7.81 16.06 10.49
N ASP A 279 -7.32 16.53 9.34
CA ASP A 279 -6.83 15.67 8.26
C ASP A 279 -5.41 15.12 8.50
N ILE A 280 -4.57 15.81 9.28
CA ILE A 280 -3.18 15.41 9.54
C ILE A 280 -3.06 14.92 10.97
N PHE A 281 -2.72 13.66 11.13
CA PHE A 281 -2.58 13.00 12.43
C PHE A 281 -1.50 11.92 12.39
N SER A 282 -0.88 11.68 13.53
CA SER A 282 0.08 10.61 13.72
C SER A 282 -0.60 9.24 13.82
N ARG A 283 0.20 8.20 13.69
CA ARG A 283 -0.26 6.82 13.94
C ARG A 283 -0.78 6.62 15.36
N ASP A 284 -0.15 7.25 16.35
CA ASP A 284 -0.54 7.12 17.76
C ASP A 284 -1.87 7.85 18.05
N GLU A 285 -2.11 9.01 17.43
CA GLU A 285 -3.39 9.70 17.48
C GLU A 285 -4.49 8.86 16.81
N MET A 286 -4.19 8.23 15.67
CA MET A 286 -5.10 7.28 15.03
C MET A 286 -5.47 6.14 15.98
N VAL A 287 -4.48 5.46 16.56
CA VAL A 287 -4.71 4.34 17.49
C VAL A 287 -5.53 4.80 18.70
N ALA A 288 -5.26 5.98 19.23
CA ALA A 288 -5.99 6.49 20.38
C ALA A 288 -7.48 6.78 20.08
N ALA A 289 -7.80 7.13 18.85
CA ALA A 289 -9.15 7.58 18.46
C ALA A 289 -9.94 6.56 17.62
N PHE A 290 -9.29 5.54 17.04
CA PHE A 290 -9.90 4.65 16.05
C PHE A 290 -10.92 3.70 16.69
N ASP A 291 -12.18 3.77 16.24
CA ASP A 291 -13.15 2.69 16.45
C ASP A 291 -13.72 2.24 15.10
N ILE A 292 -13.94 0.93 14.96
CA ILE A 292 -14.47 0.34 13.73
C ILE A 292 -15.92 0.78 13.45
N VAL A 293 -16.68 1.08 14.47
CA VAL A 293 -18.09 1.55 14.35
C VAL A 293 -18.19 2.95 13.76
N ASP A 294 -17.12 3.73 13.83
CA ASP A 294 -17.03 5.09 13.25
C ASP A 294 -16.66 5.08 11.77
N VAL A 295 -16.36 3.90 11.20
CA VAL A 295 -16.06 3.79 9.78
C VAL A 295 -17.30 4.06 8.95
N ASN A 296 -17.20 5.04 8.05
CA ASN A 296 -18.30 5.41 7.14
C ASN A 296 -18.65 4.24 6.20
N ALA A 297 -19.90 3.85 6.17
CA ALA A 297 -20.39 2.77 5.31
C ALA A 297 -20.39 3.10 3.81
N ASN A 298 -20.29 4.39 3.42
CA ASN A 298 -20.27 4.79 2.02
C ASN A 298 -18.90 4.59 1.37
N PRO A 299 -18.85 4.28 0.06
CA PRO A 299 -17.58 4.16 -0.66
C PRO A 299 -16.74 5.44 -0.56
N ALA A 300 -15.46 5.28 -0.21
CA ALA A 300 -14.49 6.36 -0.23
C ALA A 300 -13.93 6.56 -1.65
N ARG A 301 -13.54 7.77 -2.00
CA ARG A 301 -12.89 8.08 -3.28
C ARG A 301 -11.41 8.30 -3.08
N PHE A 302 -10.60 7.59 -3.85
CA PHE A 302 -9.15 7.79 -3.89
C PHE A 302 -8.82 9.08 -4.65
N ASP A 303 -8.08 9.98 -4.00
CA ASP A 303 -7.59 11.24 -4.56
C ASP A 303 -6.05 11.29 -4.44
N PRO A 304 -5.31 11.10 -5.53
CA PRO A 304 -3.85 11.15 -5.52
C PRO A 304 -3.29 12.49 -5.02
N ARG A 305 -3.96 13.61 -5.35
CA ARG A 305 -3.50 14.94 -4.92
C ARG A 305 -3.62 15.13 -3.42
N LYS A 306 -4.74 14.65 -2.83
CA LYS A 306 -4.89 14.68 -1.37
C LYS A 306 -3.83 13.80 -0.71
N CYS A 307 -3.50 12.64 -1.29
CA CYS A 307 -2.43 11.77 -0.82
C CYS A 307 -1.06 12.49 -0.82
N GLU A 308 -0.73 13.19 -1.91
CA GLU A 308 0.50 13.99 -2.01
C GLU A 308 0.56 15.10 -0.96
N VAL A 309 -0.52 15.84 -0.78
CA VAL A 309 -0.59 16.94 0.21
C VAL A 309 -0.39 16.42 1.63
N ILE A 310 -1.02 15.31 1.98
CA ILE A 310 -0.87 14.67 3.30
C ILE A 310 0.56 14.16 3.47
N ASN A 311 1.12 13.50 2.46
CA ASN A 311 2.50 13.04 2.50
C ASN A 311 3.49 14.20 2.70
N ALA A 312 3.30 15.31 1.98
CA ALA A 312 4.10 16.52 2.12
C ALA A 312 4.01 17.11 3.55
N ALA A 313 2.83 17.10 4.16
CA ALA A 313 2.66 17.56 5.54
C ALA A 313 3.48 16.69 6.50
N HIS A 314 3.41 15.35 6.36
CA HIS A 314 4.21 14.44 7.18
C HIS A 314 5.71 14.57 6.94
N ILE A 315 6.16 14.81 5.71
CA ILE A 315 7.58 15.09 5.42
C ILE A 315 8.07 16.33 6.20
N ARG A 316 7.25 17.38 6.29
CA ARG A 316 7.60 18.61 7.03
C ARG A 316 7.63 18.40 8.55
N LEU A 317 6.91 17.41 9.06
CA LEU A 317 6.91 17.05 10.48
C LEU A 317 8.11 16.20 10.90
N LEU A 318 8.88 15.66 9.95
CA LEU A 318 10.08 14.88 10.27
C LEU A 318 11.17 15.79 10.86
N GLU A 319 11.86 15.28 11.85
CA GLU A 319 13.10 15.92 12.31
C GLU A 319 14.13 15.98 11.17
N PRO A 320 14.87 17.08 11.01
CA PRO A 320 15.77 17.26 9.87
C PRO A 320 16.78 16.12 9.67
N ALA A 321 17.29 15.55 10.76
CA ALA A 321 18.22 14.42 10.69
C ALA A 321 17.55 13.15 10.15
N ASP A 322 16.33 12.82 10.60
CA ASP A 322 15.56 11.67 10.09
C ASP A 322 15.19 11.88 8.62
N PHE A 323 14.76 13.08 8.26
CA PHE A 323 14.49 13.42 6.87
C PHE A 323 15.73 13.24 5.98
N GLY A 324 16.91 13.69 6.42
CA GLY A 324 18.16 13.51 5.69
C GLY A 324 18.49 12.05 5.42
N LEU A 325 18.38 11.18 6.44
CA LEU A 325 18.60 9.74 6.29
C LEU A 325 17.62 9.11 5.30
N ARG A 326 16.33 9.44 5.38
CA ARG A 326 15.31 8.92 4.47
C ARG A 326 15.52 9.41 3.03
N LEU A 327 16.02 10.62 2.85
CA LEU A 327 16.37 11.15 1.52
C LEU A 327 17.56 10.39 0.92
N VAL A 328 18.59 10.09 1.72
CA VAL A 328 19.72 9.23 1.32
C VAL A 328 19.22 7.84 0.92
N ASP A 329 18.36 7.20 1.74
CA ASP A 329 17.81 5.88 1.46
C ASP A 329 16.98 5.88 0.14
N GLN A 330 16.24 6.94 -0.13
CA GLN A 330 15.49 7.07 -1.38
C GLN A 330 16.41 7.18 -2.59
N ILE A 331 17.48 7.97 -2.50
CA ILE A 331 18.48 8.09 -3.56
C ILE A 331 19.16 6.73 -3.81
N GLU A 332 19.55 6.02 -2.76
CA GLU A 332 20.17 4.71 -2.88
C GLU A 332 19.24 3.66 -3.48
N ARG A 333 17.95 3.73 -3.19
CA ARG A 333 16.93 2.90 -3.83
C ARG A 333 16.84 3.19 -5.33
N ILE A 334 16.87 4.46 -5.73
CA ILE A 334 16.89 4.87 -7.14
C ILE A 334 18.15 4.34 -7.84
N LEU A 335 19.32 4.50 -7.22
CA LEU A 335 20.60 4.02 -7.75
C LEU A 335 20.62 2.50 -7.90
N THR A 336 20.19 1.76 -6.87
CA THR A 336 20.10 0.29 -6.88
C THR A 336 19.25 -0.22 -8.04
N ARG A 337 18.12 0.42 -8.31
CA ARG A 337 17.24 0.07 -9.44
C ARG A 337 17.88 0.34 -10.80
N ALA A 338 18.66 1.42 -10.86
CA ALA A 338 19.46 1.75 -12.05
C ALA A 338 20.71 0.88 -12.20
N GLY A 339 20.94 -0.11 -11.32
CA GLY A 339 22.14 -0.93 -11.32
C GLY A 339 23.42 -0.17 -10.97
N ARG A 340 23.29 0.98 -10.28
CA ARG A 340 24.41 1.83 -9.87
C ARG A 340 24.82 1.51 -8.43
N PRO A 341 26.10 1.75 -8.06
CA PRO A 341 26.59 1.54 -6.71
C PRO A 341 25.93 2.50 -5.71
N ALA A 342 25.91 2.10 -4.43
CA ALA A 342 25.48 2.96 -3.34
C ALA A 342 26.34 4.22 -3.24
N LEU A 343 25.79 5.26 -2.60
CA LEU A 343 26.50 6.52 -2.39
C LEU A 343 27.74 6.33 -1.52
N PRO A 344 28.89 6.91 -1.88
CA PRO A 344 30.05 7.03 -0.98
C PRO A 344 29.68 7.87 0.25
N ALA A 345 30.37 7.65 1.37
CA ALA A 345 30.11 8.34 2.63
C ALA A 345 30.13 9.87 2.50
N ALA A 346 31.06 10.42 1.70
CA ALA A 346 31.12 11.85 1.44
C ALA A 346 29.88 12.39 0.70
N ALA A 347 29.37 11.63 -0.27
CA ALA A 347 28.15 12.00 -1.01
C ALA A 347 26.88 11.91 -0.11
N ARG A 348 26.82 10.92 0.77
CA ARG A 348 25.74 10.85 1.78
C ARG A 348 25.73 12.09 2.68
N ALA A 349 26.90 12.49 3.20
CA ALA A 349 27.02 13.67 4.04
C ALA A 349 26.56 14.97 3.30
N VAL A 350 26.85 15.09 2.01
CA VAL A 350 26.37 16.22 1.19
C VAL A 350 24.83 16.21 1.07
N VAL A 351 24.22 15.03 0.86
CA VAL A 351 22.76 14.90 0.81
C VAL A 351 22.12 15.27 2.15
N GLU A 352 22.67 14.78 3.26
CA GLU A 352 22.19 15.10 4.61
C GLU A 352 22.27 16.61 4.90
N GLN A 353 23.33 17.29 4.48
CA GLN A 353 23.47 18.73 4.62
C GLN A 353 22.51 19.51 3.71
N ALA A 354 22.20 19.00 2.50
CA ALA A 354 21.26 19.60 1.58
C ALA A 354 19.79 19.36 1.95
N ALA A 355 19.49 18.32 2.73
CA ALA A 355 18.16 17.90 3.07
C ALA A 355 17.28 19.04 3.64
N PRO A 356 17.70 19.82 4.65
CA PRO A 356 16.88 20.92 5.18
C PRO A 356 16.49 21.96 4.14
N LEU A 357 17.28 22.13 3.08
CA LEU A 357 17.01 23.10 2.01
C LEU A 357 15.83 22.71 1.12
N VAL A 358 15.42 21.44 1.13
CA VAL A 358 14.38 20.89 0.25
C VAL A 358 13.14 20.42 1.01
N GLN A 359 13.23 20.11 2.30
CA GLN A 359 12.16 19.51 3.09
C GLN A 359 10.81 20.24 2.96
N GLU A 360 10.81 21.56 3.03
CA GLU A 360 9.61 22.41 2.92
C GLU A 360 9.06 22.53 1.50
N ARG A 361 9.82 22.07 0.49
CA ARG A 361 9.57 22.37 -0.93
C ARG A 361 9.05 21.18 -1.72
N ILE A 362 9.08 20.00 -1.14
CA ILE A 362 8.77 18.74 -1.80
C ILE A 362 7.47 18.13 -1.29
N GLN A 363 6.88 17.29 -2.13
CA GLN A 363 5.74 16.47 -1.77
C GLN A 363 6.14 15.01 -1.52
N THR A 364 7.24 14.56 -2.14
CA THR A 364 7.77 13.21 -2.01
C THR A 364 9.29 13.21 -1.89
N LEU A 365 9.88 12.17 -1.31
CA LEU A 365 11.33 12.01 -1.24
C LEU A 365 11.97 11.86 -2.64
N ALA A 366 11.22 11.36 -3.64
CA ALA A 366 11.71 11.28 -5.02
C ALA A 366 11.90 12.67 -5.65
N GLU A 367 10.99 13.62 -5.36
CA GLU A 367 11.19 15.02 -5.73
C GLU A 367 12.42 15.63 -5.06
N GLY A 368 12.60 15.32 -3.75
CA GLY A 368 13.80 15.73 -3.02
C GLY A 368 15.09 15.17 -3.63
N ALA A 369 15.09 13.88 -3.96
CA ALA A 369 16.21 13.24 -4.63
C ALA A 369 16.56 13.90 -5.99
N ALA A 370 15.54 14.21 -6.79
CA ALA A 370 15.73 14.93 -8.05
C ALA A 370 16.28 16.35 -7.81
N MET A 371 15.77 17.04 -6.77
CA MET A 371 16.15 18.41 -6.46
C MET A 371 17.60 18.56 -5.96
N VAL A 372 18.13 17.54 -5.26
CA VAL A 372 19.54 17.54 -4.80
C VAL A 372 20.48 16.79 -5.74
N GLY A 373 19.97 16.13 -6.77
CA GLY A 373 20.74 15.27 -7.67
C GLY A 373 21.93 15.95 -8.34
N PHE A 374 21.83 17.26 -8.61
CA PHE A 374 22.94 18.04 -9.17
C PHE A 374 24.19 18.07 -8.27
N LEU A 375 24.04 17.94 -6.95
CA LEU A 375 25.17 17.88 -6.01
C LEU A 375 25.99 16.59 -6.14
N LEU A 376 25.38 15.55 -6.71
CA LEU A 376 25.96 14.20 -6.84
C LEU A 376 26.46 13.90 -8.26
N ALA A 377 26.20 14.81 -9.20
CA ALA A 377 26.54 14.63 -10.60
C ALA A 377 27.90 15.28 -10.93
N ASP A 378 28.75 14.57 -11.64
CA ASP A 378 30.00 15.16 -12.20
C ASP A 378 29.66 16.16 -13.30
N GLU A 379 28.74 15.82 -14.19
CA GLU A 379 28.21 16.65 -15.26
C GLU A 379 26.70 16.82 -15.10
N ILE A 380 26.16 17.97 -15.48
CA ILE A 380 24.74 18.26 -15.45
C ILE A 380 24.19 18.45 -16.86
N GLU A 381 23.01 17.93 -17.09
CA GLU A 381 22.23 18.25 -18.28
C GLU A 381 21.34 19.46 -18.00
N ILE A 382 21.43 20.46 -18.85
CA ILE A 382 20.61 21.68 -18.71
C ILE A 382 19.30 21.48 -19.48
N GLU A 383 18.18 21.58 -18.76
CA GLU A 383 16.84 21.55 -19.36
C GLU A 383 16.70 22.57 -20.49
N GLU A 384 16.22 22.15 -21.66
CA GLU A 384 16.09 22.98 -22.86
C GLU A 384 15.29 24.28 -22.61
N LYS A 385 14.16 24.16 -21.89
CA LYS A 385 13.32 25.31 -21.51
C LYS A 385 14.06 26.30 -20.58
N ALA A 386 14.84 25.79 -19.65
CA ALA A 386 15.61 26.58 -18.71
C ALA A 386 16.78 27.30 -19.46
N ARG A 387 17.46 26.57 -20.34
CA ARG A 387 18.50 27.13 -21.23
C ARG A 387 17.98 28.29 -22.09
N ALA A 388 16.90 28.04 -22.83
CA ALA A 388 16.29 29.05 -23.72
C ALA A 388 15.83 30.31 -22.97
N LYS A 389 15.45 30.22 -21.72
CA LYS A 389 14.92 31.32 -20.91
C LYS A 389 15.99 32.12 -20.17
N HIS A 390 17.10 31.49 -19.80
CA HIS A 390 18.05 32.03 -18.83
C HIS A 390 19.49 32.10 -19.36
N LEU A 391 19.82 31.43 -20.46
CA LEU A 391 21.17 31.37 -21.02
C LEU A 391 21.23 32.01 -22.44
N ASP A 392 20.46 33.08 -22.63
CA ASP A 392 20.59 34.00 -23.78
C ASP A 392 21.83 34.91 -23.65
N ALA A 393 22.04 35.85 -24.56
CA ALA A 393 23.19 36.73 -24.54
C ALA A 393 23.35 37.51 -23.23
N ASP A 394 22.24 37.98 -22.65
CA ASP A 394 22.25 38.69 -21.37
C ASP A 394 22.57 37.72 -20.21
N GLY A 395 22.01 36.52 -20.23
CA GLY A 395 22.30 35.47 -19.25
C GLY A 395 23.78 35.06 -19.27
N LEU A 396 24.37 34.93 -20.47
CA LEU A 396 25.80 34.63 -20.60
C LEU A 396 26.71 35.77 -20.08
N ALA A 397 26.31 37.02 -20.28
CA ALA A 397 27.02 38.16 -19.69
C ALA A 397 26.96 38.11 -18.13
N VAL A 398 25.82 37.73 -17.57
CA VAL A 398 25.68 37.49 -16.12
C VAL A 398 26.58 36.37 -15.64
N LEU A 399 26.67 35.24 -16.36
CA LEU A 399 27.56 34.14 -15.99
C LEU A 399 29.04 34.58 -16.01
N SER A 400 29.47 35.34 -17.02
CA SER A 400 30.84 35.86 -17.09
C SER A 400 31.17 36.74 -15.88
N ALA A 401 30.31 37.73 -15.57
CA ALA A 401 30.47 38.58 -14.40
C ALA A 401 30.47 37.78 -13.07
N SER A 402 29.67 36.68 -12.99
CA SER A 402 29.61 35.79 -11.83
C SER A 402 30.91 35.00 -11.64
N VAL A 403 31.49 34.48 -12.74
CA VAL A 403 32.79 33.81 -12.71
C VAL A 403 33.89 34.71 -12.18
N GLU A 404 33.94 35.99 -12.65
CA GLU A 404 34.90 37.00 -12.17
C GLU A 404 34.75 37.23 -10.66
N ALA A 405 33.52 37.48 -10.18
CA ALA A 405 33.23 37.76 -8.78
C ALA A 405 33.58 36.59 -7.87
N LEU A 406 33.16 35.39 -8.23
CA LEU A 406 33.38 34.18 -7.45
C LEU A 406 34.84 33.73 -7.47
N THR A 407 35.58 34.00 -8.56
CA THR A 407 37.02 33.70 -8.60
C THR A 407 37.80 34.60 -7.65
N ALA A 408 37.39 35.86 -7.50
CA ALA A 408 37.99 36.82 -6.60
C ALA A 408 37.60 36.69 -5.13
N ALA A 409 36.61 35.86 -4.81
CA ALA A 409 36.13 35.68 -3.45
C ALA A 409 37.23 35.08 -2.53
N PRO A 410 37.48 35.65 -1.33
CA PRO A 410 38.59 35.24 -0.46
C PRO A 410 38.41 33.84 0.11
N ASP A 411 37.19 33.42 0.37
CA ASP A 411 36.82 32.07 0.87
C ASP A 411 35.55 31.59 0.15
N TRP A 412 34.98 30.45 0.60
CA TRP A 412 33.80 29.84 0.00
C TRP A 412 32.65 29.65 1.03
N ALA A 413 32.52 30.62 1.94
CA ALA A 413 31.42 30.64 2.89
C ALA A 413 30.17 31.25 2.26
N LEU A 414 28.97 30.81 2.70
CA LEU A 414 27.66 31.28 2.24
C LEU A 414 27.61 32.82 2.10
N VAL A 415 27.99 33.53 3.16
CA VAL A 415 27.93 35.00 3.20
C VAL A 415 28.87 35.62 2.15
N THR A 416 30.08 35.06 1.99
CA THR A 416 31.06 35.55 0.99
C THR A 416 30.57 35.34 -0.44
N ILE A 417 29.95 34.16 -0.71
CA ILE A 417 29.36 33.87 -2.02
C ILE A 417 28.21 34.84 -2.34
N GLU A 418 27.32 35.02 -1.38
CA GLU A 418 26.17 35.92 -1.52
C GLU A 418 26.58 37.34 -1.73
N ASP A 419 27.50 37.87 -0.92
CA ASP A 419 28.00 39.22 -1.01
C ASP A 419 28.73 39.49 -2.35
N ALA A 420 29.60 38.57 -2.76
CA ALA A 420 30.32 38.73 -4.04
C ALA A 420 29.36 38.82 -5.22
N LEU A 421 28.34 37.99 -5.26
CA LEU A 421 27.35 37.99 -6.35
C LEU A 421 26.41 39.21 -6.25
N ARG A 422 25.96 39.60 -5.06
CA ARG A 422 25.07 40.75 -4.88
C ARG A 422 25.78 42.05 -5.26
N VAL A 423 26.97 42.29 -4.75
CA VAL A 423 27.76 43.49 -5.08
C VAL A 423 28.01 43.56 -6.58
N ARG A 424 28.45 42.46 -7.21
CA ARG A 424 28.76 42.47 -8.64
C ARG A 424 27.52 42.64 -9.51
N LEU A 425 26.46 41.88 -9.27
CA LEU A 425 25.31 41.77 -10.17
C LEU A 425 24.22 42.82 -9.88
N LEU A 426 23.93 43.10 -8.61
CA LEU A 426 22.86 44.01 -8.24
C LEU A 426 23.39 45.45 -8.14
N ASP A 427 24.47 45.66 -7.39
CA ASP A 427 24.93 47.03 -7.09
C ASP A 427 25.72 47.64 -8.25
N GLN A 428 26.65 46.86 -8.85
CA GLN A 428 27.50 47.38 -9.94
C GLN A 428 26.83 47.30 -11.31
N LEU A 429 26.11 46.18 -11.62
CA LEU A 429 25.45 46.00 -12.91
C LEU A 429 23.97 46.41 -12.90
N GLY A 430 23.39 46.77 -11.75
CA GLY A 430 22.01 47.23 -11.61
C GLY A 430 20.94 46.21 -11.97
N LEU A 431 21.26 44.91 -11.93
CA LEU A 431 20.32 43.84 -12.33
C LEU A 431 19.29 43.58 -11.25
N LYS A 432 18.07 43.22 -11.68
CA LYS A 432 17.06 42.70 -10.74
C LYS A 432 17.43 41.28 -10.29
N PRO A 433 17.15 40.87 -9.03
CA PRO A 433 17.54 39.57 -8.51
C PRO A 433 17.17 38.35 -9.39
N ARG A 434 15.99 38.38 -10.02
CA ARG A 434 15.54 37.29 -10.91
C ARG A 434 16.42 37.17 -12.16
N LEU A 435 16.90 38.29 -12.72
CA LEU A 435 17.78 38.31 -13.89
C LEU A 435 19.23 37.99 -13.51
N ALA A 436 19.66 38.40 -12.33
CA ALA A 436 20.99 38.15 -11.79
C ALA A 436 21.23 36.67 -11.43
N PHE A 437 20.28 36.03 -10.72
CA PHE A 437 20.49 34.70 -10.14
C PHE A 437 19.91 33.55 -10.96
N GLY A 438 18.99 33.81 -11.89
CA GLY A 438 18.41 32.82 -12.79
C GLY A 438 19.43 32.07 -13.65
N PRO A 439 20.31 32.80 -14.39
CA PRO A 439 21.36 32.17 -15.20
C PRO A 439 22.31 31.29 -14.39
N ILE A 440 22.76 31.77 -13.21
CA ILE A 440 23.66 31.01 -12.33
C ILE A 440 23.00 29.70 -11.88
N ARG A 441 21.75 29.80 -11.44
CA ARG A 441 20.97 28.63 -11.02
C ARG A 441 20.91 27.57 -12.12
N VAL A 442 20.52 27.97 -13.33
CA VAL A 442 20.40 27.03 -14.46
C VAL A 442 21.76 26.47 -14.86
N ALA A 443 22.80 27.26 -14.88
CA ALA A 443 24.15 26.80 -15.23
C ALA A 443 24.72 25.80 -14.21
N VAL A 444 24.36 25.94 -12.92
CA VAL A 444 24.90 25.09 -11.84
C VAL A 444 24.06 23.88 -11.58
N THR A 445 22.73 23.96 -11.68
CA THR A 445 21.81 22.89 -11.31
C THR A 445 21.15 22.18 -12.49
N GLY A 446 21.24 22.74 -13.69
CA GLY A 446 20.54 22.25 -14.88
C GLY A 446 19.09 22.70 -15.00
N SER A 447 18.48 23.24 -13.94
CA SER A 447 17.05 23.54 -13.85
C SER A 447 16.77 24.96 -13.35
N ALA A 448 15.61 25.51 -13.72
CA ALA A 448 15.12 26.77 -13.17
C ALA A 448 14.56 26.62 -11.74
N VAL A 449 14.29 25.39 -11.28
CA VAL A 449 13.82 25.06 -9.93
C VAL A 449 14.89 24.27 -9.21
N SER A 450 15.35 24.78 -8.06
CA SER A 450 16.40 24.14 -7.25
C SER A 450 16.25 24.55 -5.78
N PRO A 451 17.04 23.98 -4.88
CA PRO A 451 17.20 24.52 -3.52
C PRO A 451 17.67 25.99 -3.55
N PRO A 452 17.72 26.70 -2.42
CA PRO A 452 18.27 28.04 -2.33
C PRO A 452 19.65 28.12 -2.98
N LEU A 453 19.88 29.18 -3.77
CA LEU A 453 21.04 29.23 -4.68
C LEU A 453 22.38 29.26 -3.93
N PHE A 454 22.52 30.18 -2.97
CA PHE A 454 23.82 30.42 -2.33
C PHE A 454 24.27 29.24 -1.51
N GLU A 455 23.34 28.61 -0.76
CA GLU A 455 23.57 27.37 -0.03
C GLU A 455 23.92 26.21 -0.98
N SER A 456 23.29 26.18 -2.15
CA SER A 456 23.61 25.19 -3.20
C SER A 456 25.06 25.38 -3.73
N LEU A 457 25.51 26.61 -3.91
CA LEU A 457 26.88 26.91 -4.34
C LEU A 457 27.91 26.56 -3.26
N GLU A 458 27.60 26.85 -1.98
CA GLU A 458 28.45 26.48 -0.84
C GLU A 458 28.64 24.96 -0.78
N LEU A 459 27.54 24.20 -0.82
CA LEU A 459 27.58 22.73 -0.78
C LEU A 459 28.27 22.10 -2.00
N LEU A 460 28.08 22.67 -3.19
CA LEU A 460 28.73 22.19 -4.40
C LEU A 460 30.25 22.42 -4.40
N GLY A 461 30.69 23.45 -3.71
CA GLY A 461 32.09 23.87 -3.65
C GLY A 461 32.54 24.74 -4.81
N ARG A 462 33.66 25.46 -4.60
CA ARG A 462 34.22 26.47 -5.51
C ARG A 462 34.53 25.87 -6.88
N ASP A 463 35.31 24.79 -6.92
CA ASP A 463 35.84 24.26 -8.18
C ASP A 463 34.71 23.75 -9.09
N ALA A 464 33.77 22.97 -8.52
CA ALA A 464 32.62 22.46 -9.28
C ALA A 464 31.71 23.58 -9.75
N THR A 465 31.44 24.58 -8.92
CA THR A 465 30.67 25.77 -9.30
C THR A 465 31.29 26.50 -10.51
N LEU A 466 32.58 26.89 -10.40
CA LEU A 466 33.27 27.59 -11.44
C LEU A 466 33.39 26.78 -12.74
N THR A 467 33.61 25.45 -12.62
CA THR A 467 33.63 24.53 -13.77
C THR A 467 32.32 24.56 -14.53
N ARG A 468 31.19 24.44 -13.81
CA ARG A 468 29.85 24.44 -14.44
C ARG A 468 29.48 25.76 -15.05
N LEU A 469 29.81 26.89 -14.41
CA LEU A 469 29.58 28.20 -14.97
C LEU A 469 30.37 28.42 -16.28
N ARG A 470 31.64 28.02 -16.32
CA ARG A 470 32.48 28.07 -17.53
C ARG A 470 31.98 27.13 -18.64
N ALA A 471 31.61 25.90 -18.29
CA ALA A 471 31.03 24.94 -19.26
C ALA A 471 29.73 25.46 -19.91
N ALA A 472 28.88 26.17 -19.12
CA ALA A 472 27.69 26.82 -19.68
C ALA A 472 28.00 27.97 -20.63
N LEU A 473 29.09 28.75 -20.38
CA LEU A 473 29.59 29.78 -21.28
C LEU A 473 30.15 29.18 -22.59
N ASP A 474 30.99 28.15 -22.48
CA ASP A 474 31.64 27.50 -23.64
C ASP A 474 30.61 26.76 -24.52
N GLY A 475 29.62 26.10 -23.92
CA GLY A 475 28.55 25.39 -24.63
C GLY A 475 27.59 26.29 -25.43
N ALA A 476 27.61 27.60 -25.18
CA ALA A 476 26.88 28.59 -25.97
C ALA A 476 27.67 29.11 -27.15
N GLY A 477 29.01 29.05 -27.09
CA GLY A 477 29.90 29.46 -28.20
C GLY A 477 29.99 28.47 -29.35
N GLY A 478 29.52 27.24 -29.20
CA GLY A 478 29.57 26.17 -30.21
C GLY A 478 28.30 26.00 -31.06
N ALA A 479 27.28 26.82 -30.86
CA ALA A 479 26.00 26.73 -31.59
C ALA A 479 25.79 27.95 -32.54
N GLY A 480 26.86 28.63 -32.94
CA GLY A 480 26.87 29.69 -33.92
C GLY A 480 27.26 29.27 -35.35
#